data_c40ca2274c7fa60ac88b78eb178cf8ab
#
_entry.id   c40ca2274c7fa60ac88b78eb178cf8ab
#
_cell.length_a   1.000
_cell.length_b   1.000
_cell.length_c   1.000
_cell.angle_alpha   90.00
_cell.angle_beta   90.00
_cell.angle_gamma   90.00
#
_symmetry.space_group_name_H-M   'P 1'
#
loop_
_entity.id
_entity.type
_entity.pdbx_description
1 polymer ?
#
loop_
_entity_poly.entity_id
_entity_poly.type
_entity_poly.pdbx_seq_one_letter_code
_entity_poly.pdbx_strand_id
1 'polypeptide(L)'
;MQAQRLTTRVATSEPRLVPYPSPGPDAPNVLVVVLDDVGFAQLGCFGAGFATPNIDRVAAQGLRYNRFHVTAVCSATRAALLTGRNHHAVGMGVTQEAALGFPGYHGRIPRSAASLARVLRDH
;
A
#
# COMPACT_ATOMS: atom_id res chain seq x y z
N MET A 1 -15.77 -22.47 18.61
CA MET A 1 -15.76 -20.98 18.57
C MET A 1 -16.97 -20.48 19.35
N GLN A 2 -16.78 -19.86 20.51
CA GLN A 2 -17.89 -19.25 21.23
C GLN A 2 -18.30 -17.97 20.49
N ALA A 3 -19.60 -17.82 20.22
CA ALA A 3 -20.13 -16.62 19.60
C ALA A 3 -19.93 -15.42 20.52
N GLN A 4 -19.37 -14.34 19.99
CA GLN A 4 -19.20 -13.08 20.71
C GLN A 4 -20.59 -12.49 21.04
N ARG A 5 -20.82 -12.17 22.29
CA ARG A 5 -22.06 -11.52 22.72
C ARG A 5 -21.96 -10.02 22.46
N LEU A 6 -22.49 -9.58 21.33
CA LEU A 6 -22.65 -8.16 20.99
C LEU A 6 -24.07 -7.73 21.38
N THR A 7 -24.16 -6.62 22.07
CA THR A 7 -25.45 -5.98 22.42
C THR A 7 -25.44 -4.54 21.89
N THR A 8 -26.61 -3.88 21.93
CA THR A 8 -26.74 -2.47 21.54
C THR A 8 -26.18 -1.48 22.56
N ARG A 9 -25.69 -1.97 23.72
CA ARG A 9 -25.12 -1.14 24.78
C ARG A 9 -23.69 -1.56 25.09
N VAL A 10 -22.78 -0.59 25.15
CA VAL A 10 -21.37 -0.82 25.51
C VAL A 10 -21.22 -1.51 26.88
N ALA A 11 -22.01 -1.09 27.85
CA ALA A 11 -21.96 -1.64 29.23
C ALA A 11 -22.33 -3.13 29.34
N THR A 12 -23.02 -3.70 28.34
CA THR A 12 -23.43 -5.10 28.31
C THR A 12 -22.76 -5.92 27.21
N SER A 13 -21.83 -5.32 26.47
CA SER A 13 -21.04 -5.98 25.47
C SER A 13 -19.71 -6.44 26.06
N GLU A 14 -19.25 -7.62 25.66
CA GLU A 14 -17.91 -8.11 26.05
C GLU A 14 -16.90 -7.59 25.03
N PRO A 15 -15.96 -6.70 25.43
CA PRO A 15 -14.90 -6.24 24.54
C PRO A 15 -13.99 -7.42 24.17
N ARG A 16 -13.75 -7.59 22.87
CA ARG A 16 -12.81 -8.57 22.37
C ARG A 16 -11.80 -7.87 21.47
N LEU A 17 -10.58 -7.80 21.94
CA LEU A 17 -9.45 -7.47 21.09
C LEU A 17 -9.21 -8.68 20.18
N VAL A 18 -9.43 -8.50 18.88
CA VAL A 18 -9.00 -9.50 17.89
C VAL A 18 -7.48 -9.37 17.78
N PRO A 19 -6.71 -10.41 18.14
CA PRO A 19 -5.27 -10.34 17.98
C PRO A 19 -4.94 -10.13 16.50
N TYR A 20 -3.96 -9.27 16.22
CA TYR A 20 -3.45 -9.12 14.88
C TYR A 20 -2.90 -10.48 14.41
N PRO A 21 -3.21 -10.90 13.17
CA PRO A 21 -2.62 -12.12 12.63
C PRO A 21 -1.10 -11.96 12.60
N SER A 22 -0.40 -12.88 13.24
CA SER A 22 1.05 -12.97 13.15
C SER A 22 1.40 -13.93 12.01
N PRO A 23 2.40 -13.61 11.18
CA PRO A 23 2.87 -14.53 10.16
C PRO A 23 3.41 -15.78 10.80
N GLY A 24 3.04 -16.96 10.28
CA GLY A 24 3.64 -18.22 10.70
C GLY A 24 5.10 -18.33 10.24
N PRO A 25 5.84 -19.35 10.75
CA PRO A 25 7.24 -19.58 10.38
C PRO A 25 7.45 -19.82 8.88
N ASP A 26 6.42 -20.27 8.20
CA ASP A 26 6.43 -20.56 6.75
C ASP A 26 5.85 -19.40 5.92
N ALA A 27 5.72 -18.21 6.47
CA ALA A 27 5.22 -17.05 5.74
C ALA A 27 6.13 -16.74 4.55
N PRO A 28 5.58 -16.53 3.34
CA PRO A 28 6.39 -16.28 2.15
C PRO A 28 7.04 -14.89 2.21
N ASN A 29 8.19 -14.78 1.58
CA ASN A 29 8.78 -13.49 1.28
C ASN A 29 7.96 -12.78 0.20
N VAL A 30 7.81 -11.46 0.33
CA VAL A 30 7.11 -10.62 -0.64
C VAL A 30 8.09 -9.61 -1.23
N LEU A 31 8.27 -9.65 -2.54
CA LEU A 31 9.04 -8.64 -3.27
C LEU A 31 8.07 -7.71 -4.01
N VAL A 32 8.11 -6.44 -3.68
CA VAL A 32 7.34 -5.40 -4.36
C VAL A 32 8.28 -4.57 -5.24
N VAL A 33 8.08 -4.64 -6.55
CA VAL A 33 8.83 -3.85 -7.53
C VAL A 33 7.95 -2.71 -8.01
N VAL A 34 8.34 -1.48 -7.70
CA VAL A 34 7.62 -0.26 -8.09
C VAL A 34 8.42 0.45 -9.17
N LEU A 35 7.90 0.43 -10.37
CA LEU A 35 8.50 1.15 -11.52
C LEU A 35 8.12 2.63 -11.43
N ASP A 36 9.05 3.51 -11.81
CA ASP A 36 8.84 4.95 -11.81
C ASP A 36 8.57 5.45 -13.22
N ASP A 37 7.58 6.31 -13.36
CA ASP A 37 7.17 6.93 -14.62
C ASP A 37 6.85 5.93 -15.76
N VAL A 38 6.37 4.73 -15.40
CA VAL A 38 5.97 3.69 -16.35
C VAL A 38 4.46 3.66 -16.49
N GLY A 39 3.98 3.95 -17.68
CA GLY A 39 2.56 3.89 -18.03
C GLY A 39 2.09 2.48 -18.40
N PHE A 40 0.78 2.29 -18.45
CA PHE A 40 0.13 1.00 -18.69
C PHE A 40 0.64 0.30 -19.96
N ALA A 41 0.77 1.03 -21.09
CA ALA A 41 1.18 0.45 -22.37
C ALA A 41 2.72 0.38 -22.57
N GLN A 42 3.49 0.56 -21.52
CA GLN A 42 4.96 0.52 -21.59
C GLN A 42 5.57 -0.82 -21.16
N LEU A 43 4.74 -1.86 -21.02
CA LEU A 43 5.16 -3.23 -20.74
C LEU A 43 4.61 -4.16 -21.83
N GLY A 44 5.39 -5.15 -22.28
CA GLY A 44 4.99 -6.09 -23.32
C GLY A 44 3.68 -6.80 -23.01
N CYS A 45 3.49 -7.25 -21.78
CA CYS A 45 2.26 -7.90 -21.32
C CYS A 45 1.01 -7.00 -21.37
N PHE A 46 1.18 -5.70 -21.57
CA PHE A 46 0.11 -4.71 -21.76
C PHE A 46 0.15 -4.03 -23.14
N GLY A 47 0.90 -4.56 -24.08
CA GLY A 47 0.88 -4.11 -25.47
C GLY A 47 1.95 -3.09 -25.86
N ALA A 48 3.05 -3.01 -25.14
CA ALA A 48 4.20 -2.18 -25.53
C ALA A 48 4.73 -2.59 -26.91
N GLY A 49 5.23 -1.62 -27.66
CA GLY A 49 5.89 -1.85 -28.95
C GLY A 49 7.31 -2.43 -28.85
N PHE A 50 7.76 -2.78 -27.64
CA PHE A 50 9.06 -3.40 -27.36
C PHE A 50 8.90 -4.53 -26.34
N ALA A 51 9.86 -5.45 -26.32
CA ALA A 51 9.80 -6.63 -25.47
C ALA A 51 10.25 -6.34 -24.03
N THR A 52 9.51 -6.86 -23.06
CA THR A 52 9.88 -6.88 -21.64
C THR A 52 9.86 -8.33 -21.11
N PRO A 53 10.75 -9.22 -21.61
CA PRO A 53 10.59 -10.68 -21.51
C PRO A 53 10.53 -11.20 -20.08
N ASN A 54 11.25 -10.59 -19.14
CA ASN A 54 11.21 -11.02 -17.75
C ASN A 54 9.91 -10.62 -17.05
N ILE A 55 9.43 -9.40 -17.31
CA ILE A 55 8.14 -8.94 -16.77
C ILE A 55 6.99 -9.72 -17.41
N ASP A 56 7.06 -9.95 -18.73
CA ASP A 56 6.06 -10.72 -19.47
C ASP A 56 5.96 -12.16 -18.96
N ARG A 57 7.09 -12.77 -18.60
CA ARG A 57 7.12 -14.11 -17.98
C ARG A 57 6.43 -14.12 -16.62
N VAL A 58 6.70 -13.15 -15.75
CA VAL A 58 6.02 -13.01 -14.45
C VAL A 58 4.52 -12.81 -14.65
N ALA A 59 4.14 -11.95 -15.59
CA ALA A 59 2.75 -11.68 -15.92
C ALA A 59 2.01 -12.90 -16.48
N ALA A 60 2.71 -13.78 -17.22
CA ALA A 60 2.14 -15.02 -17.76
C ALA A 60 1.90 -16.09 -16.68
N GLN A 61 2.65 -16.04 -15.58
CA GLN A 61 2.56 -16.97 -14.45
C GLN A 61 1.69 -16.48 -13.30
N GLY A 62 1.23 -15.25 -13.36
CA GLY A 62 0.51 -14.60 -12.27
C GLY A 62 -0.77 -13.89 -12.71
N LEU A 63 -1.28 -13.05 -11.85
CA LEU A 63 -2.44 -12.23 -12.12
C LEU A 63 -2.05 -10.90 -12.74
N ARG A 64 -2.77 -10.48 -13.77
CA ARG A 64 -2.65 -9.16 -14.39
C ARG A 64 -3.90 -8.34 -14.12
N TYR A 65 -3.71 -7.18 -13.50
CA TYR A 65 -4.79 -6.22 -13.26
C TYR A 65 -4.78 -5.15 -14.34
N ASN A 66 -5.87 -5.01 -15.09
CA ASN A 66 -6.04 -3.99 -16.13
C ASN A 66 -6.83 -2.76 -15.67
N ARG A 67 -7.29 -2.77 -14.42
CA ARG A 67 -8.00 -1.65 -13.77
C ARG A 67 -7.37 -1.34 -12.42
N PHE A 68 -6.05 -1.22 -12.41
CA PHE A 68 -5.27 -0.86 -11.22
C PHE A 68 -4.89 0.62 -11.31
N HIS A 69 -5.36 1.39 -10.33
CA HIS A 69 -5.16 2.83 -10.29
C HIS A 69 -4.18 3.20 -9.19
N VAL A 70 -3.37 4.19 -9.46
CA VAL A 70 -2.44 4.83 -8.52
C VAL A 70 -2.76 6.32 -8.42
N THR A 71 -2.02 7.06 -7.61
CA THR A 71 -2.16 8.52 -7.56
C THR A 71 -1.48 9.19 -8.76
N ALA A 72 -1.71 10.49 -8.93
CA ALA A 72 -1.21 11.23 -10.09
C ALA A 72 0.32 11.40 -10.11
N VAL A 73 1.02 11.24 -8.95
CA VAL A 73 2.47 11.44 -8.86
C VAL A 73 3.13 10.34 -8.02
N CYS A 74 4.40 10.07 -8.31
CA CYS A 74 5.20 9.01 -7.70
C CYS A 74 5.30 9.14 -6.16
N SER A 75 5.57 10.32 -5.65
CA SER A 75 5.70 10.58 -4.20
C SER A 75 4.43 10.23 -3.44
N ALA A 76 3.29 10.63 -3.96
CA ALA A 76 1.99 10.35 -3.36
C ALA A 76 1.64 8.85 -3.39
N THR A 77 1.88 8.17 -4.51
CA THR A 77 1.70 6.72 -4.65
C THR A 77 2.60 5.96 -3.67
N ARG A 78 3.90 6.33 -3.61
CA ARG A 78 4.86 5.67 -2.70
C ARG A 78 4.50 5.90 -1.24
N ALA A 79 4.06 7.10 -0.87
CA ALA A 79 3.60 7.39 0.48
C ALA A 79 2.38 6.55 0.87
N ALA A 80 1.40 6.43 -0.02
CA ALA A 80 0.23 5.58 0.20
C ALA A 80 0.61 4.09 0.33
N LEU A 81 1.49 3.59 -0.53
CA LEU A 81 1.99 2.22 -0.49
C LEU A 81 2.73 1.93 0.82
N LEU A 82 3.64 2.82 1.23
CA LEU A 82 4.46 2.64 2.42
C LEU A 82 3.69 2.76 3.72
N THR A 83 2.59 3.50 3.76
CA THR A 83 1.87 3.78 5.00
C THR A 83 0.50 3.12 5.09
N GLY A 84 -0.02 2.58 3.98
CA GLY A 84 -1.39 2.09 3.90
C GLY A 84 -2.45 3.18 4.09
N ARG A 85 -2.09 4.47 3.96
CA ARG A 85 -2.96 5.62 4.20
C ARG A 85 -3.12 6.46 2.93
N ASN A 86 -4.20 7.21 2.85
CA ASN A 86 -4.32 8.24 1.83
C ASN A 86 -3.13 9.21 1.91
N HIS A 87 -2.54 9.54 0.78
CA HIS A 87 -1.33 10.35 0.70
C HIS A 87 -1.50 11.75 1.29
N HIS A 88 -2.67 12.40 1.18
CA HIS A 88 -2.95 13.66 1.83
C HIS A 88 -2.96 13.53 3.36
N ALA A 89 -3.48 12.42 3.91
CA ALA A 89 -3.51 12.17 5.35
C ALA A 89 -2.09 12.03 5.95
N VAL A 90 -1.10 11.73 5.12
CA VAL A 90 0.31 11.64 5.52
C VAL A 90 1.17 12.77 4.93
N GLY A 91 0.55 13.88 4.52
CA GLY A 91 1.25 15.08 4.11
C GLY A 91 1.88 15.05 2.71
N MET A 92 1.55 14.03 1.90
CA MET A 92 2.16 13.79 0.59
C MET A 92 1.17 14.01 -0.56
N GLY A 93 0.35 15.06 -0.48
CA GLY A 93 -0.54 15.49 -1.56
C GLY A 93 0.18 16.01 -2.79
N VAL A 94 1.48 16.23 -2.69
CA VAL A 94 2.35 16.82 -3.73
C VAL A 94 3.75 16.24 -3.57
N THR A 95 4.62 16.42 -4.54
CA THR A 95 6.06 16.09 -4.42
C THR A 95 6.75 16.98 -3.39
N GLN A 96 7.88 16.52 -2.87
CA GLN A 96 8.61 17.27 -1.84
C GLN A 96 9.04 18.67 -2.32
N GLU A 97 9.44 18.78 -3.58
CA GLU A 97 9.89 20.02 -4.22
C GLU A 97 8.77 21.06 -4.34
N ALA A 98 7.54 20.61 -4.42
CA ALA A 98 6.34 21.45 -4.52
C ALA A 98 5.58 21.57 -3.18
N ALA A 99 6.23 21.24 -2.06
CA ALA A 99 5.61 21.33 -0.74
C ALA A 99 5.21 22.78 -0.39
N LEU A 100 3.97 22.96 0.05
CA LEU A 100 3.38 24.28 0.30
C LEU A 100 3.18 24.61 1.79
N GLY A 101 3.51 23.68 2.68
CA GLY A 101 3.32 23.86 4.13
C GLY A 101 1.87 23.82 4.62
N PHE A 102 0.91 23.57 3.74
CA PHE A 102 -0.50 23.39 4.11
C PHE A 102 -0.79 21.97 4.59
N PRO A 103 -1.84 21.75 5.40
CA PRO A 103 -2.28 20.41 5.78
C PRO A 103 -2.45 19.51 4.55
N GLY A 104 -1.86 18.32 4.58
CA GLY A 104 -1.86 17.38 3.45
C GLY A 104 -0.78 17.63 2.39
N TYR A 105 -0.06 18.75 2.43
CA TYR A 105 0.92 19.17 1.40
C TYR A 105 2.29 19.50 1.97
N HIS A 106 2.69 18.83 3.04
CA HIS A 106 3.98 19.08 3.71
C HIS A 106 5.20 18.53 2.95
N GLY A 107 4.98 17.63 1.98
CA GLY A 107 6.04 16.96 1.22
C GLY A 107 6.87 15.96 2.05
N ARG A 108 6.38 15.53 3.20
CA ARG A 108 7.02 14.53 4.06
C ARG A 108 6.01 13.76 4.90
N ILE A 109 6.28 12.48 5.08
CA ILE A 109 5.47 11.58 5.94
C ILE A 109 5.77 11.93 7.41
N PRO A 110 4.76 12.18 8.25
CA PRO A 110 4.97 12.50 9.66
C PRO A 110 5.40 11.26 10.46
N ARG A 111 6.12 11.47 11.56
CA ARG A 111 6.56 10.37 12.45
C ARG A 111 5.40 9.61 13.11
N SER A 112 4.22 10.19 13.14
CA SER A 112 2.98 9.57 13.63
C SER A 112 2.40 8.52 12.69
N ALA A 113 2.89 8.45 11.43
CA ALA A 113 2.50 7.42 10.47
C ALA A 113 3.58 6.33 10.41
N ALA A 114 3.23 5.12 10.85
CA ALA A 114 4.12 3.99 10.71
C ALA A 114 4.26 3.58 9.24
N SER A 115 5.46 3.22 8.83
CA SER A 115 5.69 2.62 7.51
C SER A 115 5.45 1.11 7.56
N LEU A 116 5.15 0.52 6.39
CA LEU A 116 5.03 -0.93 6.23
C LEU A 116 6.26 -1.68 6.77
N ALA A 117 7.46 -1.18 6.48
CA ALA A 117 8.70 -1.76 6.99
C ALA A 117 8.78 -1.73 8.53
N ARG A 118 8.28 -0.68 9.16
CA ARG A 118 8.20 -0.60 10.62
C ARG A 118 7.21 -1.60 11.18
N VAL A 119 6.03 -1.68 10.58
CA VAL A 119 4.98 -2.63 11.00
C VAL A 119 5.49 -4.07 10.90
N LEU A 120 6.08 -4.45 9.77
CA LEU A 120 6.62 -5.80 9.55
C LEU A 120 7.79 -6.15 10.49
N ARG A 121 8.57 -5.16 10.91
CA ARG A 121 9.66 -5.39 11.84
C ARG A 121 9.19 -5.61 13.28
N ASP A 122 8.12 -4.94 13.66
CA ASP A 122 7.61 -4.92 15.04
C ASP A 122 6.63 -6.09 15.31
N HIS A 123 6.28 -6.89 14.31
CA HIS A 123 5.40 -8.08 14.34
C HIS A 123 6.07 -9.32 13.75
#